data_6c7f849e401277cc1e9942880003f98b
#
_entry.id   6c7f849e401277cc1e9942880003f98b
#
_cell.length_a   1.000
_cell.length_b   1.000
_cell.length_c   1.000
_cell.angle_alpha   90.00
_cell.angle_beta   90.00
_cell.angle_gamma   90.00
#
_symmetry.space_group_name_H-M   'P 1'
#
loop_
_entity.id
_entity.type
_entity.pdbx_description
1 polymer ?
#
loop_
_entity_poly.entity_id
_entity_poly.type
_entity_poly.pdbx_seq_one_letter_code
_entity_poly.pdbx_strand_id
1 'polypeptide(L)'
;GLNLKNRKTKTIGVIIPNILNSFFAKVFSGIEKIADEKGYNVIMCISNESLEKETHTLEMLSNGTIDGFIVSVSEEAQKNHDYTHFSAIINDGTPIVMFDRIADEVECDKVIVDDYDSALNSTQHLINLGCKNIALFSSIDNLSVGKLRAQGYLQALKINDIPVNNDIILRTDSEDDLNDKI
;
A
#
# COMPACT_ATOMS: atom_id res chain seq x y z
N GLY A 1 15.84 30.15 23.15
CA GLY A 1 15.86 28.98 22.23
C GLY A 1 14.69 28.01 22.37
N LEU A 2 13.55 28.39 23.02
CA LEU A 2 12.43 27.43 23.26
C LEU A 2 11.25 27.56 22.30
N ASN A 3 11.28 28.47 21.31
CA ASN A 3 10.13 28.73 20.43
C ASN A 3 10.29 28.26 18.97
N LEU A 4 11.33 27.50 18.62
CA LEU A 4 11.51 27.00 17.25
C LEU A 4 10.84 25.63 16.98
N LYS A 5 10.47 24.89 18.03
CA LYS A 5 9.89 23.54 17.93
C LYS A 5 8.40 23.50 17.56
N ASN A 6 7.70 24.64 17.52
CA ASN A 6 6.26 24.72 17.24
C ASN A 6 5.89 25.42 15.92
N ARG A 7 6.83 25.63 15.03
CA ARG A 7 6.54 26.25 13.75
C ARG A 7 6.19 25.15 12.74
N LYS A 8 4.89 25.02 12.44
CA LYS A 8 4.41 24.16 11.35
C LYS A 8 5.06 24.61 10.05
N THR A 9 5.62 23.67 9.29
CA THR A 9 6.24 23.90 7.98
C THR A 9 5.20 24.04 6.87
N LYS A 10 3.96 23.59 7.15
CA LYS A 10 2.90 23.47 6.17
C LYS A 10 3.32 22.60 4.97
N THR A 11 4.08 21.56 5.24
CA THR A 11 4.58 20.63 4.24
C THR A 11 4.33 19.19 4.69
N ILE A 12 3.87 18.33 3.78
CA ILE A 12 3.61 16.91 3.99
C ILE A 12 4.52 16.12 3.06
N GLY A 13 5.18 15.09 3.59
CA GLY A 13 5.91 14.10 2.80
C GLY A 13 4.97 12.99 2.33
N VAL A 14 4.91 12.69 1.04
CA VAL A 14 4.18 11.56 0.48
C VAL A 14 5.16 10.58 -0.11
N ILE A 15 5.22 9.36 0.45
CA ILE A 15 6.11 8.30 -0.03
C ILE A 15 5.27 7.24 -0.73
N ILE A 16 5.59 6.99 -1.99
CA ILE A 16 4.94 5.97 -2.84
C ILE A 16 5.98 4.99 -3.39
N PRO A 17 5.60 3.73 -3.60
CA PRO A 17 6.53 2.73 -4.15
C PRO A 17 6.96 3.00 -5.58
N ASN A 18 6.02 3.39 -6.45
CA ASN A 18 6.28 3.56 -7.89
C ASN A 18 5.35 4.61 -8.50
N ILE A 19 5.92 5.58 -9.22
CA ILE A 19 5.16 6.63 -9.91
C ILE A 19 4.56 6.16 -11.25
N LEU A 20 5.13 5.13 -11.87
CA LEU A 20 4.62 4.60 -13.13
C LEU A 20 3.30 3.84 -12.97
N ASN A 21 3.00 3.38 -11.77
CA ASN A 21 1.71 2.79 -11.46
C ASN A 21 0.65 3.90 -11.38
N SER A 22 -0.33 3.85 -12.28
CA SER A 22 -1.40 4.86 -12.39
C SER A 22 -2.24 5.00 -11.12
N PHE A 23 -2.32 3.97 -10.28
CA PHE A 23 -3.00 4.01 -8.99
C PHE A 23 -2.32 5.03 -8.06
N PHE A 24 -1.01 4.90 -7.84
CA PHE A 24 -0.27 5.82 -6.97
C PHE A 24 -0.27 7.24 -7.49
N ALA A 25 -0.17 7.43 -8.81
CA ALA A 25 -0.26 8.75 -9.42
C ALA A 25 -1.62 9.43 -9.16
N LYS A 26 -2.74 8.67 -9.24
CA LYS A 26 -4.08 9.18 -8.92
C LYS A 26 -4.25 9.48 -7.43
N VAL A 27 -3.77 8.62 -6.56
CA VAL A 27 -3.80 8.85 -5.10
C VAL A 27 -3.02 10.12 -4.77
N PHE A 28 -1.78 10.26 -5.30
CA PHE A 28 -0.98 11.46 -5.11
C PHE A 28 -1.71 12.74 -5.55
N SER A 29 -2.32 12.72 -6.74
CA SER A 29 -3.11 13.86 -7.23
C SER A 29 -4.28 14.22 -6.31
N GLY A 30 -4.93 13.21 -5.69
CA GLY A 30 -5.98 13.44 -4.69
C GLY A 30 -5.45 14.05 -3.40
N ILE A 31 -4.29 13.59 -2.93
CA ILE A 31 -3.62 14.12 -1.74
C ILE A 31 -3.21 15.57 -1.98
N GLU A 32 -2.54 15.84 -3.11
CA GLU A 32 -2.05 17.17 -3.48
C GLU A 32 -3.19 18.20 -3.52
N LYS A 33 -4.30 17.86 -4.18
CA LYS A 33 -5.48 18.72 -4.25
C LYS A 33 -5.99 19.12 -2.85
N ILE A 34 -6.16 18.16 -1.95
CA ILE A 34 -6.67 18.43 -0.59
C ILE A 34 -5.63 19.19 0.24
N ALA A 35 -4.36 18.89 0.07
CA ALA A 35 -3.26 19.60 0.75
C ALA A 35 -3.25 21.09 0.36
N ASP A 36 -3.35 21.40 -0.94
CA ASP A 36 -3.41 22.76 -1.46
C ASP A 36 -4.63 23.52 -0.91
N GLU A 37 -5.81 22.93 -0.93
CA GLU A 37 -7.04 23.51 -0.32
C GLU A 37 -6.86 23.82 1.17
N LYS A 38 -5.99 23.10 1.88
CA LYS A 38 -5.67 23.30 3.31
C LYS A 38 -4.44 24.17 3.55
N GLY A 39 -3.80 24.67 2.50
CA GLY A 39 -2.60 25.50 2.55
C GLY A 39 -1.36 24.73 2.97
N TYR A 40 -1.25 23.46 2.55
CA TYR A 40 -0.07 22.61 2.70
C TYR A 40 0.61 22.39 1.37
N ASN A 41 1.94 22.38 1.38
CA ASN A 41 2.74 21.88 0.27
C ASN A 41 2.92 20.36 0.38
N VAL A 42 3.17 19.70 -0.73
CA VAL A 42 3.43 18.25 -0.75
C VAL A 42 4.79 17.97 -1.40
N ILE A 43 5.62 17.19 -0.71
CA ILE A 43 6.87 16.65 -1.25
C ILE A 43 6.62 15.18 -1.59
N MET A 44 6.68 14.84 -2.89
CA MET A 44 6.58 13.45 -3.34
C MET A 44 7.95 12.78 -3.31
N CYS A 45 8.02 11.61 -2.70
CA CYS A 45 9.19 10.75 -2.69
C CYS A 45 8.84 9.35 -3.19
N ILE A 46 9.77 8.71 -3.89
CA ILE A 46 9.56 7.38 -4.46
C ILE A 46 10.55 6.42 -3.83
N SER A 47 10.04 5.40 -3.12
CA SER A 47 10.88 4.40 -2.47
C SER A 47 11.47 3.38 -3.46
N ASN A 48 10.90 3.23 -4.64
CA ASN A 48 11.27 2.18 -5.61
C ASN A 48 11.23 0.77 -4.99
N GLU A 49 10.27 0.52 -4.12
CA GLU A 49 10.09 -0.74 -3.40
C GLU A 49 11.25 -1.10 -2.43
N SER A 50 12.17 -0.16 -2.16
CA SER A 50 13.37 -0.38 -1.33
C SER A 50 13.16 0.12 0.10
N LEU A 51 13.40 -0.76 1.06
CA LEU A 51 13.43 -0.46 2.50
C LEU A 51 14.50 0.59 2.82
N GLU A 52 15.69 0.49 2.23
CA GLU A 52 16.77 1.45 2.45
C GLU A 52 16.37 2.86 2.02
N LYS A 53 15.80 3.00 0.82
CA LYS A 53 15.33 4.30 0.32
C LYS A 53 14.17 4.86 1.12
N GLU A 54 13.24 4.01 1.53
CA GLU A 54 12.11 4.40 2.37
C GLU A 54 12.60 4.95 3.70
N THR A 55 13.49 4.22 4.37
CA THR A 55 14.13 4.62 5.63
C THR A 55 14.89 5.95 5.49
N HIS A 56 15.78 6.04 4.49
CA HIS A 56 16.57 7.25 4.25
C HIS A 56 15.69 8.48 3.99
N THR A 57 14.60 8.31 3.23
CA THR A 57 13.66 9.40 2.93
C THR A 57 12.95 9.89 4.19
N LEU A 58 12.48 8.97 5.03
CA LEU A 58 11.86 9.30 6.31
C LEU A 58 12.81 10.06 7.22
N GLU A 59 14.03 9.57 7.41
CA GLU A 59 15.06 10.21 8.24
C GLU A 59 15.42 11.61 7.72
N MET A 60 15.62 11.76 6.41
CA MET A 60 15.99 13.01 5.79
C MET A 60 14.92 14.10 6.00
N LEU A 61 13.64 13.76 5.87
CA LEU A 61 12.54 14.73 5.92
C LEU A 61 12.01 14.96 7.34
N SER A 62 12.16 14.02 8.27
CA SER A 62 11.69 14.16 9.66
C SER A 62 12.43 15.25 10.45
N ASN A 63 13.59 15.72 9.99
CA ASN A 63 14.43 16.72 10.64
C ASN A 63 13.83 18.15 10.61
N GLY A 64 12.51 18.30 10.78
CA GLY A 64 11.82 19.59 10.81
C GLY A 64 11.52 20.19 9.45
N THR A 65 11.65 19.39 8.37
CA THR A 65 11.32 19.80 7.01
C THR A 65 9.83 19.67 6.71
N ILE A 66 9.15 18.71 7.35
CA ILE A 66 7.73 18.41 7.14
C ILE A 66 6.96 18.32 8.45
N ASP A 67 5.63 18.40 8.36
CA ASP A 67 4.72 18.28 9.50
C ASP A 67 4.20 16.85 9.70
N GLY A 68 4.36 15.97 8.73
CA GLY A 68 3.95 14.57 8.78
C GLY A 68 4.11 13.85 7.45
N PHE A 69 3.88 12.54 7.47
CA PHE A 69 3.99 11.66 6.29
C PHE A 69 2.67 10.99 5.93
N ILE A 70 2.49 10.75 4.62
CA ILE A 70 1.52 9.81 4.07
C ILE A 70 2.32 8.77 3.28
N VAL A 71 2.22 7.48 3.65
CA VAL A 71 3.13 6.44 3.16
C VAL A 71 2.37 5.21 2.68
N SER A 72 2.73 4.70 1.50
CA SER A 72 2.44 3.32 1.12
C SER A 72 3.72 2.51 1.29
N VAL A 73 3.67 1.48 2.13
CA VAL A 73 4.85 0.71 2.56
C VAL A 73 5.50 -0.01 1.39
N SER A 74 6.83 0.03 1.32
CA SER A 74 7.61 -0.64 0.28
C SER A 74 7.48 -2.18 0.35
N GLU A 75 7.62 -2.83 -0.80
CA GLU A 75 7.55 -4.30 -0.89
C GLU A 75 8.65 -4.96 -0.04
N GLU A 76 9.87 -4.40 -0.06
CA GLU A 76 10.99 -4.94 0.70
C GLU A 76 10.74 -4.87 2.20
N ALA A 77 10.15 -3.78 2.72
CA ALA A 77 9.74 -3.67 4.12
C ALA A 77 8.70 -4.73 4.49
N GLN A 78 7.70 -4.95 3.64
CA GLN A 78 6.68 -5.99 3.87
C GLN A 78 7.24 -7.41 3.78
N LYS A 79 8.15 -7.70 2.84
CA LYS A 79 8.81 -9.01 2.73
C LYS A 79 9.68 -9.33 3.94
N ASN A 80 10.41 -8.34 4.42
CA ASN A 80 11.33 -8.49 5.56
C ASN A 80 10.63 -8.39 6.92
N HIS A 81 9.35 -7.98 6.95
CA HIS A 81 8.63 -7.62 8.19
C HIS A 81 9.42 -6.63 9.05
N ASP A 82 10.12 -5.68 8.41
CA ASP A 82 10.90 -4.65 9.07
C ASP A 82 10.23 -3.28 8.93
N TYR A 83 9.66 -2.80 10.02
CA TYR A 83 8.93 -1.55 10.13
C TYR A 83 9.51 -0.63 11.21
N THR A 84 10.73 -0.92 11.65
CA THR A 84 11.38 -0.22 12.77
C THR A 84 11.60 1.27 12.49
N HIS A 85 11.85 1.62 11.23
CA HIS A 85 12.01 3.00 10.77
C HIS A 85 10.75 3.84 10.96
N PHE A 86 9.55 3.28 10.75
CA PHE A 86 8.29 4.00 11.00
C PHE A 86 8.10 4.27 12.49
N SER A 87 8.34 3.26 13.33
CA SER A 87 8.22 3.40 14.77
C SER A 87 9.18 4.45 15.33
N ALA A 88 10.41 4.52 14.81
CA ALA A 88 11.38 5.53 15.17
C ALA A 88 10.89 6.95 14.88
N ILE A 89 10.37 7.19 13.68
CA ILE A 89 9.84 8.49 13.25
C ILE A 89 8.64 8.93 14.09
N ILE A 90 7.72 8.00 14.39
CA ILE A 90 6.54 8.27 15.23
C ILE A 90 6.98 8.62 16.67
N ASN A 91 7.94 7.88 17.22
CA ASN A 91 8.47 8.13 18.57
C ASN A 91 9.18 9.50 18.68
N ASP A 92 9.78 9.97 17.58
CA ASP A 92 10.38 11.31 17.49
C ASP A 92 9.32 12.43 17.34
N GLY A 93 8.03 12.05 17.25
CA GLY A 93 6.89 12.97 17.26
C GLY A 93 6.41 13.40 15.86
N THR A 94 6.88 12.79 14.77
CA THR A 94 6.41 13.05 13.42
C THR A 94 5.26 12.09 13.09
N PRO A 95 4.02 12.57 12.85
CA PRO A 95 2.88 11.71 12.57
C PRO A 95 3.02 11.03 11.18
N ILE A 96 2.54 9.80 11.10
CA ILE A 96 2.47 9.02 9.87
C ILE A 96 1.03 8.56 9.66
N VAL A 97 0.57 8.62 8.42
CA VAL A 97 -0.64 7.94 7.94
C VAL A 97 -0.21 6.95 6.87
N MET A 98 -0.57 5.68 7.03
CA MET A 98 -0.34 4.68 5.99
C MET A 98 -1.55 4.55 5.07
N PHE A 99 -1.33 4.23 3.79
CA PHE A 99 -2.41 3.93 2.86
C PHE A 99 -2.07 2.76 1.95
N ASP A 100 -3.11 2.07 1.44
CA ASP A 100 -3.01 0.92 0.54
C ASP A 100 -2.18 -0.22 1.16
N ARG A 101 -0.87 -0.16 1.09
CA ARG A 101 0.04 -1.11 1.73
C ARG A 101 0.40 -0.61 3.12
N ILE A 102 0.03 -1.37 4.12
CA ILE A 102 0.17 -0.99 5.53
C ILE A 102 1.05 -1.99 6.29
N ALA A 103 1.50 -1.59 7.47
CA ALA A 103 2.08 -2.43 8.50
C ALA A 103 1.14 -2.42 9.71
N ASP A 104 0.55 -3.58 10.04
CA ASP A 104 -0.41 -3.69 11.14
C ASP A 104 0.25 -3.43 12.49
N GLU A 105 1.51 -3.78 12.61
CA GLU A 105 2.34 -3.66 13.82
C GLU A 105 2.70 -2.20 14.17
N VAL A 106 2.52 -1.28 13.22
CA VAL A 106 2.83 0.15 13.45
C VAL A 106 1.58 0.89 13.90
N GLU A 107 1.67 1.54 15.07
CA GLU A 107 0.60 2.35 15.65
C GLU A 107 0.49 3.71 14.94
N CYS A 108 -0.35 3.79 13.92
CA CYS A 108 -0.65 5.00 13.17
C CYS A 108 -2.01 4.91 12.49
N ASP A 109 -2.52 6.05 11.99
CA ASP A 109 -3.73 6.05 11.18
C ASP A 109 -3.50 5.34 9.84
N LYS A 110 -4.52 4.60 9.37
CA LYS A 110 -4.45 3.80 8.15
C LYS A 110 -5.66 4.06 7.27
N VAL A 111 -5.42 4.26 5.97
CA VAL A 111 -6.46 4.41 4.94
C VAL A 111 -6.36 3.24 3.99
N ILE A 112 -7.28 2.30 4.09
CA ILE A 112 -7.28 1.05 3.32
C ILE A 112 -8.57 0.86 2.54
N VAL A 113 -8.50 0.02 1.52
CA VAL A 113 -9.66 -0.62 0.88
C VAL A 113 -9.80 -2.00 1.50
N ASP A 114 -11.04 -2.48 1.64
CA ASP A 114 -11.26 -3.86 2.04
C ASP A 114 -11.00 -4.81 0.87
N ASP A 115 -9.73 -5.18 0.71
CA ASP A 115 -9.24 -6.04 -0.36
C ASP A 115 -9.82 -7.45 -0.28
N TYR A 116 -10.05 -7.96 0.94
CA TYR A 116 -10.65 -9.26 1.15
C TYR A 116 -12.12 -9.28 0.68
N ASP A 117 -12.95 -8.38 1.19
CA ASP A 117 -14.35 -8.30 0.81
C ASP A 117 -14.54 -7.93 -0.66
N SER A 118 -13.68 -7.06 -1.20
CA SER A 118 -13.70 -6.70 -2.61
C SER A 118 -13.46 -7.90 -3.52
N ALA A 119 -12.46 -8.73 -3.20
CA ALA A 119 -12.16 -9.95 -3.97
C ALA A 119 -13.23 -11.04 -3.78
N LEU A 120 -13.74 -11.20 -2.54
CA LEU A 120 -14.85 -12.12 -2.25
C LEU A 120 -16.08 -11.75 -3.07
N ASN A 121 -16.49 -10.48 -3.04
CA ASN A 121 -17.68 -10.01 -3.75
C ASN A 121 -17.51 -10.08 -5.28
N SER A 122 -16.33 -9.77 -5.81
CA SER A 122 -16.04 -9.88 -7.24
C SER A 122 -16.13 -11.33 -7.71
N THR A 123 -15.53 -12.25 -6.96
CA THR A 123 -15.59 -13.69 -7.26
C THR A 123 -17.02 -14.22 -7.14
N GLN A 124 -17.74 -13.84 -6.07
CA GLN A 124 -19.14 -14.20 -5.87
C GLN A 124 -20.02 -13.70 -7.03
N HIS A 125 -19.74 -12.50 -7.55
CA HIS A 125 -20.46 -11.97 -8.71
C HIS A 125 -20.30 -12.88 -9.94
N LEU A 126 -19.08 -13.33 -10.25
CA LEU A 126 -18.81 -14.27 -11.34
C LEU A 126 -19.54 -15.61 -11.13
N ILE A 127 -19.54 -16.13 -9.91
CA ILE A 127 -20.26 -17.36 -9.56
C ILE A 127 -21.78 -17.19 -9.80
N ASN A 128 -22.33 -16.06 -9.38
CA ASN A 128 -23.76 -15.76 -9.59
C ASN A 128 -24.15 -15.64 -11.08
N LEU A 129 -23.18 -15.29 -11.94
CA LEU A 129 -23.36 -15.31 -13.40
C LEU A 129 -23.22 -16.72 -14.01
N GLY A 130 -22.97 -17.75 -13.18
CA GLY A 130 -22.86 -19.14 -13.61
C GLY A 130 -21.44 -19.60 -13.98
N CYS A 131 -20.42 -18.76 -13.72
CA CYS A 131 -19.04 -19.15 -13.93
C CYS A 131 -18.62 -20.20 -12.90
N LYS A 132 -18.08 -21.34 -13.37
CA LYS A 132 -17.57 -22.44 -12.52
C LYS A 132 -16.04 -22.51 -12.50
N ASN A 133 -15.40 -22.04 -13.56
CA ASN A 133 -13.95 -21.96 -13.68
C ASN A 133 -13.53 -20.50 -13.66
N ILE A 134 -13.06 -20.05 -12.52
CA ILE A 134 -12.66 -18.65 -12.28
C ILE A 134 -11.17 -18.66 -11.99
N ALA A 135 -10.38 -18.03 -12.86
CA ALA A 135 -8.94 -17.93 -12.69
C ALA A 135 -8.56 -16.78 -11.75
N LEU A 136 -7.50 -16.96 -10.97
CA LEU A 136 -6.85 -15.90 -10.21
C LEU A 136 -5.47 -15.62 -10.81
N PHE A 137 -5.24 -14.36 -11.17
CA PHE A 137 -3.92 -13.86 -11.58
C PHE A 137 -3.41 -12.90 -10.52
N SER A 138 -2.20 -13.13 -10.01
CA SER A 138 -1.59 -12.27 -9.01
C SER A 138 -0.08 -12.16 -9.21
N SER A 139 0.42 -10.91 -9.21
CA SER A 139 1.84 -10.57 -9.16
C SER A 139 2.25 -9.89 -7.84
N ILE A 140 1.34 -9.88 -6.86
CA ILE A 140 1.49 -9.12 -5.61
C ILE A 140 1.22 -9.98 -4.36
N ASP A 141 1.33 -11.30 -4.48
CA ASP A 141 1.03 -12.22 -3.36
C ASP A 141 1.96 -12.04 -2.15
N ASN A 142 3.11 -11.41 -2.36
CA ASN A 142 4.05 -11.05 -1.28
C ASN A 142 3.57 -9.84 -0.46
N LEU A 143 2.64 -9.06 -1.01
CA LEU A 143 2.10 -7.86 -0.39
C LEU A 143 0.84 -8.15 0.42
N SER A 144 0.57 -7.35 1.45
CA SER A 144 -0.64 -7.47 2.28
C SER A 144 -1.92 -7.46 1.43
N VAL A 145 -2.03 -6.54 0.50
CA VAL A 145 -3.19 -6.39 -0.40
C VAL A 145 -3.40 -7.64 -1.27
N GLY A 146 -2.33 -8.22 -1.83
CA GLY A 146 -2.41 -9.44 -2.64
C GLY A 146 -2.86 -10.66 -1.85
N LYS A 147 -2.33 -10.82 -0.64
CA LYS A 147 -2.73 -11.91 0.29
C LYS A 147 -4.23 -11.84 0.61
N LEU A 148 -4.75 -10.65 0.92
CA LEU A 148 -6.17 -10.44 1.23
C LEU A 148 -7.06 -10.75 0.02
N ARG A 149 -6.67 -10.31 -1.18
CA ARG A 149 -7.42 -10.61 -2.42
C ARG A 149 -7.47 -12.10 -2.70
N ALA A 150 -6.34 -12.80 -2.57
CA ALA A 150 -6.29 -14.26 -2.74
C ALA A 150 -7.17 -14.98 -1.71
N GLN A 151 -7.18 -14.54 -0.45
CA GLN A 151 -8.04 -15.09 0.58
C GLN A 151 -9.53 -14.88 0.28
N GLY A 152 -9.94 -13.67 -0.17
CA GLY A 152 -11.31 -13.37 -0.57
C GLY A 152 -11.79 -14.25 -1.73
N TYR A 153 -10.95 -14.43 -2.76
CA TYR A 153 -11.20 -15.35 -3.87
C TYR A 153 -11.44 -16.79 -3.38
N LEU A 154 -10.52 -17.33 -2.58
CA LEU A 154 -10.62 -18.70 -2.05
C LEU A 154 -11.86 -18.87 -1.17
N GLN A 155 -12.20 -17.87 -0.39
CA GLN A 155 -13.39 -17.90 0.47
C GLN A 155 -14.69 -17.93 -0.35
N ALA A 156 -14.76 -17.17 -1.45
CA ALA A 156 -15.92 -17.20 -2.32
C ALA A 156 -16.14 -18.59 -2.96
N LEU A 157 -15.05 -19.24 -3.42
CA LEU A 157 -15.14 -20.63 -3.93
C LEU A 157 -15.64 -21.58 -2.85
N LYS A 158 -15.08 -21.46 -1.62
CA LYS A 158 -15.44 -22.30 -0.49
C LYS A 158 -16.91 -22.18 -0.08
N ILE A 159 -17.45 -20.97 -0.02
CA ILE A 159 -18.86 -20.71 0.34
C ILE A 159 -19.82 -21.36 -0.66
N ASN A 160 -19.39 -21.47 -1.93
CA ASN A 160 -20.23 -22.01 -3.02
C ASN A 160 -19.90 -23.47 -3.38
N ASP A 161 -19.16 -24.18 -2.52
CA ASP A 161 -18.76 -25.56 -2.72
C ASP A 161 -18.05 -25.81 -4.08
N ILE A 162 -17.32 -24.79 -4.58
CA ILE A 162 -16.53 -24.91 -5.81
C ILE A 162 -15.12 -25.36 -5.43
N PRO A 163 -14.62 -26.51 -5.96
CA PRO A 163 -13.29 -26.98 -5.66
C PRO A 163 -12.22 -26.03 -6.20
N VAL A 164 -11.19 -25.78 -5.39
CA VAL A 164 -10.04 -24.99 -5.83
C VAL A 164 -9.26 -25.74 -6.88
N ASN A 165 -9.11 -25.15 -8.06
CA ASN A 165 -8.24 -25.66 -9.12
C ASN A 165 -6.95 -24.85 -9.16
N ASN A 166 -5.83 -25.43 -8.73
CA ASN A 166 -4.54 -24.74 -8.67
C ASN A 166 -3.95 -24.46 -10.06
N ASP A 167 -4.38 -25.15 -11.12
CA ASP A 167 -3.88 -24.95 -12.48
C ASP A 167 -4.31 -23.58 -13.06
N ILE A 168 -5.35 -22.97 -12.50
CA ILE A 168 -5.85 -21.66 -12.92
C ILE A 168 -5.58 -20.56 -11.88
N ILE A 169 -4.75 -20.83 -10.86
CA ILE A 169 -4.22 -19.85 -9.93
C ILE A 169 -2.79 -19.54 -10.37
N LEU A 170 -2.64 -18.45 -11.12
CA LEU A 170 -1.37 -18.05 -11.70
C LEU A 170 -0.75 -16.95 -10.85
N ARG A 171 0.41 -17.25 -10.27
CA ARG A 171 1.21 -16.34 -9.45
C ARG A 171 2.51 -16.07 -10.16
N THR A 172 2.91 -14.81 -10.20
CA THR A 172 4.15 -14.37 -10.83
C THR A 172 4.83 -13.33 -9.94
N ASP A 173 6.15 -13.24 -10.03
CA ASP A 173 6.92 -12.23 -9.31
C ASP A 173 7.14 -10.96 -10.13
N SER A 174 6.71 -10.96 -11.41
CA SER A 174 6.84 -9.82 -12.32
C SER A 174 5.71 -9.79 -13.36
N GLU A 175 5.40 -8.58 -13.87
CA GLU A 175 4.45 -8.41 -14.98
C GLU A 175 4.97 -9.04 -16.28
N ASP A 176 6.28 -9.16 -16.46
CA ASP A 176 6.91 -9.75 -17.66
C ASP A 176 6.69 -11.26 -17.72
N ASP A 177 6.70 -11.96 -16.57
CA ASP A 177 6.41 -13.40 -16.51
C ASP A 177 4.94 -13.75 -16.84
N LEU A 178 4.05 -12.76 -16.81
CA LEU A 178 2.63 -12.97 -17.08
C LEU A 178 2.39 -13.28 -18.57
N ASN A 179 3.13 -12.61 -19.45
CA ASN A 179 2.98 -12.76 -20.89
C ASN A 179 3.45 -14.14 -21.39
N ASP A 180 4.33 -14.80 -20.63
CA ASP A 180 4.84 -16.14 -20.99
C ASP A 180 3.96 -17.28 -20.47
N LYS A 181 2.97 -16.97 -19.59
CA LYS A 181 2.09 -17.97 -18.97
C LYS A 181 0.65 -17.95 -19.50
N ILE A 182 0.32 -17.04 -20.41
CA ILE A 182 -0.97 -16.92 -21.09
C ILE A 182 -0.84 -17.44 -22.53
#